data_cd408428250ab673826b18b034010b5d
#
_entry.id   cd408428250ab673826b18b034010b5d
#
_cell.length_a   1.000
_cell.length_b   1.000
_cell.length_c   1.000
_cell.angle_alpha   90.00
_cell.angle_beta   90.00
_cell.angle_gamma   90.00
#
_symmetry.space_group_name_H-M   'P 1'
#
loop_
_entity.id
_entity.type
_entity.pdbx_description
1 polymer ?
#
loop_
_entity_poly.entity_id
_entity_poly.type
_entity_poly.pdbx_seq_one_letter_code
_entity_poly.pdbx_strand_id
1 'polypeptide(L)'
;MKAPVIVCLTFCFSSGLHAGNWPAWRGPDGNGVSTEKNLPLRWSPTNQIRWSTPLPERGNSTPIVWGSRVFVTQALGQNRTVMCLDRADGKVLWQSGTNHAEKELTHGTNPLGSSSPVTDGECVISAFGSAGILCHDFQGKLLWRRDLGKQVHIWGYGAAPVLHGDLCILNFGPGERSFLIALNKKTGATVWQVDEPGGHSGQTKPGDSGDQWIGSWSTPLLIQTGGHDELIQSWPRRVAALDPKTGKELWTCRGLNPLVYTSPLFAEGVIVAMGGYNGDALAVKSGGSGDVTGSHRLWLKPKTKQRIGSGVISEGHIYILNDPGVAECIELTTGKVLWEERLAGPGPKNSSWSSMVLAEGKLYVINQGGDTFVVKASPKFELLGVNPLGETSNSSLAVSDGELFIRTHKSLWCVGVPPK
;
A
#
# COMPACT_ATOMS: atom_id res chain seq x y z
N MET A 1 -21.17 -67.70 -6.22
CA MET A 1 -20.15 -66.62 -5.97
C MET A 1 -20.65 -65.33 -6.59
N LYS A 2 -21.07 -64.35 -5.75
CA LYS A 2 -21.53 -63.04 -6.20
C LYS A 2 -20.34 -62.07 -6.11
N ALA A 3 -19.96 -61.45 -7.21
CA ALA A 3 -18.90 -60.42 -7.25
C ALA A 3 -19.38 -59.11 -6.63
N PRO A 4 -18.56 -58.39 -5.85
CA PRO A 4 -18.93 -57.09 -5.33
C PRO A 4 -18.84 -56.03 -6.43
N VAL A 5 -19.90 -55.20 -6.53
CA VAL A 5 -19.93 -54.00 -7.36
C VAL A 5 -19.24 -52.88 -6.56
N ILE A 6 -18.07 -52.45 -7.02
CA ILE A 6 -17.38 -51.28 -6.48
C ILE A 6 -17.99 -50.05 -7.14
N VAL A 7 -18.74 -49.25 -6.39
CA VAL A 7 -19.21 -47.93 -6.82
C VAL A 7 -18.07 -46.93 -6.56
N CYS A 8 -17.40 -46.51 -7.61
CA CYS A 8 -16.44 -45.41 -7.57
C CYS A 8 -17.20 -44.06 -7.49
N LEU A 9 -17.30 -43.49 -6.31
CA LEU A 9 -17.77 -42.11 -6.14
C LEU A 9 -16.66 -41.15 -6.64
N THR A 10 -16.83 -40.61 -7.84
CA THR A 10 -16.01 -39.53 -8.36
C THR A 10 -16.41 -38.25 -7.64
N PHE A 11 -15.62 -37.82 -6.67
CA PHE A 11 -15.72 -36.47 -6.12
C PHE A 11 -15.25 -35.48 -7.20
N CYS A 12 -16.20 -34.87 -7.91
CA CYS A 12 -15.93 -33.64 -8.66
C CYS A 12 -15.58 -32.53 -7.66
N PHE A 13 -14.32 -32.32 -7.41
CA PHE A 13 -13.87 -31.01 -6.89
C PHE A 13 -14.23 -29.97 -7.93
N SER A 14 -15.35 -29.28 -7.75
CA SER A 14 -15.56 -27.99 -8.39
C SER A 14 -14.47 -27.07 -7.83
N SER A 15 -13.41 -26.87 -8.60
CA SER A 15 -12.51 -25.72 -8.40
C SER A 15 -13.36 -24.48 -8.63
N GLY A 16 -14.01 -24.01 -7.57
CA GLY A 16 -14.58 -22.69 -7.54
C GLY A 16 -13.47 -21.74 -7.94
N LEU A 17 -13.66 -20.99 -9.02
CA LEU A 17 -12.85 -19.83 -9.36
C LEU A 17 -12.83 -18.97 -8.11
N HIS A 18 -11.75 -19.03 -7.33
CA HIS A 18 -11.57 -18.12 -6.22
C HIS A 18 -11.34 -16.77 -6.89
N ALA A 19 -12.28 -15.84 -6.68
CA ALA A 19 -12.11 -14.45 -7.06
C ALA A 19 -10.71 -14.01 -6.59
N GLY A 20 -9.94 -13.37 -7.47
CA GLY A 20 -8.64 -12.85 -7.12
C GLY A 20 -8.79 -11.85 -5.98
N ASN A 21 -8.27 -12.14 -4.80
CA ASN A 21 -8.34 -11.23 -3.66
C ASN A 21 -7.27 -10.15 -3.75
N TRP A 22 -7.58 -8.95 -3.26
CA TRP A 22 -6.63 -7.86 -3.04
C TRP A 22 -6.60 -7.52 -1.54
N PRO A 23 -5.93 -8.35 -0.72
CA PRO A 23 -6.11 -8.37 0.73
C PRO A 23 -5.43 -7.24 1.50
N ALA A 24 -4.52 -6.51 0.87
CA ALA A 24 -3.70 -5.47 1.48
C ALA A 24 -3.50 -4.29 0.53
N TRP A 25 -2.93 -3.21 1.03
CA TRP A 25 -2.69 -1.96 0.29
C TRP A 25 -2.06 -2.16 -1.09
N ARG A 26 -1.09 -3.04 -1.22
CA ARG A 26 -0.38 -3.33 -2.48
C ARG A 26 -0.61 -4.76 -2.97
N GLY A 27 -1.79 -5.32 -2.68
CA GLY A 27 -2.18 -6.65 -3.12
C GLY A 27 -1.63 -7.79 -2.27
N PRO A 28 -1.74 -9.03 -2.76
CA PRO A 28 -1.43 -10.23 -1.97
C PRO A 28 0.03 -10.29 -1.52
N ASP A 29 0.97 -9.88 -2.36
CA ASP A 29 2.40 -9.92 -2.06
C ASP A 29 2.96 -8.56 -1.61
N GLY A 30 2.11 -7.55 -1.41
CA GLY A 30 2.52 -6.21 -0.97
C GLY A 30 3.39 -5.43 -1.96
N ASN A 31 3.58 -5.93 -3.18
CA ASN A 31 4.50 -5.40 -4.20
C ASN A 31 3.81 -4.60 -5.31
N GLY A 32 2.48 -4.54 -5.34
CA GLY A 32 1.68 -3.85 -6.36
C GLY A 32 1.53 -4.62 -7.67
N VAL A 33 1.89 -5.90 -7.69
CA VAL A 33 1.78 -6.76 -8.88
C VAL A 33 0.55 -7.66 -8.75
N SER A 34 -0.20 -7.78 -9.84
CA SER A 34 -1.37 -8.64 -9.96
C SER A 34 -1.19 -9.67 -11.07
N THR A 35 -1.69 -10.87 -10.83
CA THR A 35 -1.82 -11.92 -11.85
C THR A 35 -3.14 -11.86 -12.61
N GLU A 36 -4.00 -10.91 -12.26
CA GLU A 36 -5.29 -10.66 -12.90
C GLU A 36 -5.16 -10.34 -14.38
N LYS A 37 -6.17 -10.75 -15.15
CA LYS A 37 -6.25 -10.57 -16.58
C LYS A 37 -7.53 -9.86 -16.99
N ASN A 38 -7.55 -9.38 -18.24
CA ASN A 38 -8.72 -8.72 -18.85
C ASN A 38 -9.19 -7.47 -18.11
N LEU A 39 -8.27 -6.74 -17.47
CA LEU A 39 -8.60 -5.48 -16.82
C LEU A 39 -9.00 -4.41 -17.84
N PRO A 40 -9.95 -3.52 -17.48
CA PRO A 40 -10.35 -2.42 -18.34
C PRO A 40 -9.19 -1.52 -18.75
N LEU A 41 -9.15 -1.16 -20.04
CA LEU A 41 -8.22 -0.16 -20.59
C LEU A 41 -8.83 1.23 -20.69
N ARG A 42 -10.15 1.28 -20.89
CA ARG A 42 -10.90 2.51 -21.13
C ARG A 42 -12.18 2.51 -20.32
N TRP A 43 -12.40 3.57 -19.58
CA TRP A 43 -13.65 3.84 -18.85
C TRP A 43 -13.86 5.33 -18.67
N SER A 44 -15.06 5.70 -18.28
CA SER A 44 -15.45 7.05 -17.90
C SER A 44 -16.55 6.97 -16.82
N PRO A 45 -16.99 8.06 -16.20
CA PRO A 45 -18.07 8.03 -15.22
C PRO A 45 -19.37 7.39 -15.69
N THR A 46 -19.57 7.27 -17.01
CA THR A 46 -20.78 6.71 -17.63
C THR A 46 -20.55 5.44 -18.44
N ASN A 47 -19.30 4.94 -18.48
CA ASN A 47 -18.94 3.76 -19.27
C ASN A 47 -18.05 2.81 -18.47
N GLN A 48 -18.37 1.53 -18.50
CA GLN A 48 -17.69 0.46 -17.74
C GLN A 48 -17.66 0.66 -16.21
N ILE A 49 -18.61 1.40 -15.67
CA ILE A 49 -18.84 1.50 -14.23
C ILE A 49 -19.89 0.47 -13.85
N ARG A 50 -19.53 -0.47 -12.98
CA ARG A 50 -20.48 -1.41 -12.39
C ARG A 50 -21.32 -0.74 -11.32
N TRP A 51 -20.66 -0.01 -10.44
CA TRP A 51 -21.30 0.80 -9.41
C TRP A 51 -20.36 1.88 -8.90
N SER A 52 -20.93 2.89 -8.27
CA SER A 52 -20.21 3.87 -7.47
C SER A 52 -20.98 4.16 -6.18
N THR A 53 -20.28 4.19 -5.06
CA THR A 53 -20.88 4.43 -3.74
C THR A 53 -20.30 5.70 -3.16
N PRO A 54 -21.12 6.70 -2.82
CA PRO A 54 -20.67 7.91 -2.15
C PRO A 54 -20.00 7.57 -0.81
N LEU A 55 -18.87 8.18 -0.54
CA LEU A 55 -18.16 8.08 0.73
C LEU A 55 -18.44 9.32 1.57
N PRO A 56 -18.75 9.15 2.87
CA PRO A 56 -19.15 10.27 3.72
C PRO A 56 -18.01 11.26 3.99
N GLU A 57 -16.75 10.81 3.97
CA GLU A 57 -15.58 11.65 4.19
C GLU A 57 -14.44 11.25 3.25
N ARG A 58 -13.60 12.24 2.92
CA ARG A 58 -12.40 11.99 2.14
C ARG A 58 -11.40 11.11 2.89
N GLY A 59 -10.67 10.31 2.16
CA GLY A 59 -9.60 9.46 2.69
C GLY A 59 -8.71 8.96 1.56
N ASN A 60 -7.54 8.45 1.90
CA ASN A 60 -6.56 7.95 0.94
C ASN A 60 -6.35 6.43 1.01
N SER A 61 -7.06 5.71 1.91
CA SER A 61 -6.89 4.27 1.99
C SER A 61 -7.24 3.61 0.66
N THR A 62 -6.37 2.73 0.20
CA THR A 62 -6.67 1.85 -0.93
C THR A 62 -7.77 0.87 -0.50
N PRO A 63 -8.77 0.62 -1.34
CA PRO A 63 -9.72 -0.45 -1.10
C PRO A 63 -9.01 -1.80 -1.01
N ILE A 64 -9.43 -2.67 -0.10
CA ILE A 64 -9.04 -4.08 -0.12
C ILE A 64 -10.25 -4.92 -0.46
N VAL A 65 -10.03 -6.04 -1.13
CA VAL A 65 -11.09 -6.93 -1.62
C VAL A 65 -10.82 -8.35 -1.15
N TRP A 66 -11.86 -8.96 -0.55
CA TRP A 66 -11.83 -10.37 -0.18
C TRP A 66 -13.19 -11.04 -0.45
N GLY A 67 -13.21 -11.96 -1.39
CA GLY A 67 -14.46 -12.61 -1.83
C GLY A 67 -15.51 -11.59 -2.27
N SER A 68 -16.64 -11.57 -1.61
CA SER A 68 -17.76 -10.67 -1.88
C SER A 68 -17.70 -9.33 -1.10
N ARG A 69 -16.59 -9.00 -0.47
CA ARG A 69 -16.44 -7.81 0.40
C ARG A 69 -15.39 -6.84 -0.11
N VAL A 70 -15.68 -5.55 0.04
CA VAL A 70 -14.73 -4.46 -0.18
C VAL A 70 -14.63 -3.64 1.10
N PHE A 71 -13.42 -3.30 1.55
CA PHE A 71 -13.22 -2.56 2.78
C PHE A 71 -12.41 -1.29 2.52
N VAL A 72 -12.80 -0.20 3.16
CA VAL A 72 -12.07 1.08 3.21
C VAL A 72 -12.11 1.65 4.62
N THR A 73 -11.11 2.44 4.99
CA THR A 73 -11.11 3.20 6.25
C THR A 73 -11.79 4.54 6.07
N GLN A 74 -12.45 5.04 7.11
CA GLN A 74 -13.12 6.33 7.16
C GLN A 74 -12.84 7.06 8.47
N ALA A 75 -12.79 8.38 8.42
CA ALA A 75 -12.67 9.23 9.61
C ALA A 75 -13.84 10.19 9.64
N LEU A 76 -14.90 9.86 10.40
CA LEU A 76 -16.16 10.61 10.49
C LEU A 76 -16.15 11.47 11.77
N GLY A 77 -15.76 12.72 11.65
CA GLY A 77 -15.57 13.56 12.83
C GLY A 77 -14.57 12.90 13.79
N GLN A 78 -15.05 12.54 14.99
CA GLN A 78 -14.23 11.83 16.00
C GLN A 78 -14.19 10.31 15.80
N ASN A 79 -14.97 9.74 14.91
CA ASN A 79 -15.01 8.28 14.72
C ASN A 79 -14.00 7.84 13.67
N ARG A 80 -13.23 6.82 14.01
CA ARG A 80 -12.32 6.09 13.10
C ARG A 80 -12.94 4.74 12.82
N THR A 81 -13.30 4.50 11.54
CA THR A 81 -14.12 3.35 11.17
C THR A 81 -13.57 2.60 9.97
N VAL A 82 -13.89 1.31 9.92
CA VAL A 82 -13.84 0.51 8.69
C VAL A 82 -15.26 0.44 8.14
N MET A 83 -15.39 0.67 6.85
CA MET A 83 -16.60 0.49 6.09
C MET A 83 -16.44 -0.75 5.22
N CYS A 84 -17.41 -1.66 5.29
CA CYS A 84 -17.52 -2.84 4.44
C CYS A 84 -18.66 -2.67 3.45
N LEU A 85 -18.36 -2.90 2.18
CA LEU A 85 -19.33 -2.83 1.10
C LEU A 85 -19.49 -4.21 0.43
N ASP A 86 -20.66 -4.47 -0.11
CA ASP A 86 -20.88 -5.60 -1.01
C ASP A 86 -20.15 -5.34 -2.34
N ARG A 87 -19.39 -6.31 -2.78
CA ARG A 87 -18.64 -6.22 -4.04
C ARG A 87 -19.54 -6.12 -5.27
N ALA A 88 -20.72 -6.78 -5.24
CA ALA A 88 -21.57 -6.92 -6.40
C ALA A 88 -22.25 -5.60 -6.79
N ASP A 89 -22.68 -4.81 -5.79
CA ASP A 89 -23.51 -3.62 -6.01
C ASP A 89 -23.04 -2.37 -5.24
N GLY A 90 -21.98 -2.48 -4.44
CA GLY A 90 -21.41 -1.37 -3.68
C GLY A 90 -22.23 -0.95 -2.46
N LYS A 91 -23.25 -1.71 -2.05
CA LYS A 91 -24.03 -1.39 -0.84
C LYS A 91 -23.18 -1.48 0.41
N VAL A 92 -23.31 -0.51 1.29
CA VAL A 92 -22.70 -0.56 2.61
C VAL A 92 -23.39 -1.63 3.43
N LEU A 93 -22.63 -2.65 3.83
CA LEU A 93 -23.10 -3.76 4.65
C LEU A 93 -23.00 -3.45 6.14
N TRP A 94 -21.90 -2.82 6.52
CA TRP A 94 -21.68 -2.34 7.87
C TRP A 94 -20.57 -1.27 7.90
N GLN A 95 -20.57 -0.49 8.96
CA GLN A 95 -19.51 0.44 9.31
C GLN A 95 -19.30 0.37 10.82
N SER A 96 -18.07 0.08 11.24
CA SER A 96 -17.72 -0.14 12.63
C SER A 96 -16.36 0.46 12.96
N GLY A 97 -16.15 0.85 14.21
CA GLY A 97 -14.91 1.48 14.61
C GLY A 97 -14.89 1.97 16.05
N THR A 98 -14.17 3.05 16.30
CA THR A 98 -13.98 3.61 17.64
C THR A 98 -14.08 5.14 17.62
N ASN A 99 -14.50 5.71 18.74
CA ASN A 99 -14.39 7.16 18.99
C ASN A 99 -12.96 7.51 19.45
N HIS A 100 -12.44 8.62 18.91
CA HIS A 100 -11.19 9.23 19.32
C HIS A 100 -11.40 10.74 19.37
N ALA A 101 -11.63 11.25 20.57
CA ALA A 101 -11.99 12.66 20.79
C ALA A 101 -10.80 13.62 20.71
N GLU A 102 -9.57 13.13 20.84
CA GLU A 102 -8.38 13.97 20.77
C GLU A 102 -8.17 14.50 19.36
N LYS A 103 -7.82 15.79 19.26
CA LYS A 103 -7.48 16.40 17.98
C LYS A 103 -6.13 15.88 17.50
N GLU A 104 -6.11 15.29 16.33
CA GLU A 104 -4.90 14.81 15.66
C GLU A 104 -4.42 15.84 14.63
N LEU A 105 -3.08 15.99 14.54
CA LEU A 105 -2.47 16.75 13.46
C LEU A 105 -2.50 15.91 12.19
N THR A 106 -2.86 16.55 11.08
CA THR A 106 -2.79 15.95 9.76
C THR A 106 -2.66 17.03 8.69
N HIS A 107 -2.17 16.66 7.52
CA HIS A 107 -2.05 17.55 6.37
C HIS A 107 -3.31 17.52 5.50
N GLY A 108 -3.59 18.62 4.82
CA GLY A 108 -4.75 18.70 3.94
C GLY A 108 -4.82 17.64 2.83
N THR A 109 -3.68 17.07 2.42
CA THR A 109 -3.58 15.99 1.43
C THR A 109 -3.51 14.58 2.06
N ASN A 110 -3.37 14.49 3.40
CA ASN A 110 -3.29 13.22 4.12
C ASN A 110 -4.32 13.17 5.26
N PRO A 111 -5.61 12.98 4.95
CA PRO A 111 -6.67 12.92 5.96
C PRO A 111 -6.54 11.68 6.85
N LEU A 112 -7.25 11.68 7.99
CA LEU A 112 -7.13 10.64 9.02
C LEU A 112 -7.56 9.22 8.59
N GLY A 113 -8.27 9.07 7.47
CA GLY A 113 -8.63 7.79 6.85
C GLY A 113 -7.67 7.39 5.73
N SER A 114 -6.36 7.52 5.93
CA SER A 114 -5.36 7.28 4.86
C SER A 114 -4.69 5.92 4.92
N SER A 115 -4.52 5.31 6.09
CA SER A 115 -4.01 3.95 6.21
C SER A 115 -5.00 2.93 5.63
N SER A 116 -4.53 2.05 4.77
CA SER A 116 -5.36 0.98 4.18
C SER A 116 -5.52 -0.17 5.18
N PRO A 117 -6.68 -0.82 5.21
CA PRO A 117 -6.85 -2.02 6.01
C PRO A 117 -6.13 -3.23 5.39
N VAL A 118 -6.05 -4.32 6.14
CA VAL A 118 -5.54 -5.62 5.68
C VAL A 118 -6.44 -6.75 6.16
N THR A 119 -6.50 -7.84 5.40
CA THR A 119 -7.27 -9.04 5.76
C THR A 119 -6.58 -10.30 5.25
N ASP A 120 -6.85 -11.42 5.92
CA ASP A 120 -6.49 -12.78 5.48
C ASP A 120 -7.74 -13.68 5.30
N GLY A 121 -8.94 -13.06 5.35
CA GLY A 121 -10.21 -13.76 5.28
C GLY A 121 -10.78 -14.18 6.64
N GLU A 122 -10.01 -14.10 7.73
CA GLU A 122 -10.47 -14.36 9.10
C GLU A 122 -10.95 -13.08 9.77
N CYS A 123 -10.18 -11.99 9.63
CA CYS A 123 -10.51 -10.71 10.21
C CYS A 123 -10.02 -9.55 9.31
N VAL A 124 -10.47 -8.33 9.65
CA VAL A 124 -10.04 -7.10 9.00
C VAL A 124 -9.34 -6.22 10.04
N ILE A 125 -8.06 -5.90 9.80
CA ILE A 125 -7.27 -5.07 10.70
C ILE A 125 -7.01 -3.70 10.05
N SER A 126 -7.21 -2.65 10.80
CA SER A 126 -7.04 -1.26 10.37
C SER A 126 -6.29 -0.44 11.42
N ALA A 127 -5.47 0.50 10.96
CA ALA A 127 -4.68 1.38 11.82
C ALA A 127 -5.08 2.85 11.60
N PHE A 128 -5.13 3.62 12.70
CA PHE A 128 -5.58 5.01 12.70
C PHE A 128 -4.66 5.92 13.53
N GLY A 129 -3.35 5.69 13.48
CA GLY A 129 -2.39 6.50 14.25
C GLY A 129 -2.72 6.52 15.75
N SER A 130 -2.94 7.69 16.33
CA SER A 130 -3.26 7.86 17.76
C SER A 130 -4.55 7.16 18.18
N ALA A 131 -5.51 6.97 17.29
CA ALA A 131 -6.74 6.24 17.61
C ALA A 131 -6.52 4.72 17.76
N GLY A 132 -5.32 4.24 17.38
CA GLY A 132 -4.89 2.86 17.58
C GLY A 132 -5.19 1.93 16.42
N ILE A 133 -5.11 0.64 16.71
CA ILE A 133 -5.37 -0.45 15.77
C ILE A 133 -6.66 -1.15 16.17
N LEU A 134 -7.49 -1.46 15.18
CA LEU A 134 -8.77 -2.14 15.34
C LEU A 134 -8.78 -3.43 14.54
N CYS A 135 -9.32 -4.50 15.12
CA CYS A 135 -9.59 -5.76 14.44
C CYS A 135 -11.08 -6.06 14.49
N HIS A 136 -11.68 -6.30 13.34
CA HIS A 136 -13.08 -6.65 13.19
C HIS A 136 -13.22 -8.04 12.54
N ASP A 137 -14.28 -8.74 12.86
CA ASP A 137 -14.72 -9.87 12.03
C ASP A 137 -15.39 -9.37 10.73
N PHE A 138 -15.73 -10.30 9.84
CA PHE A 138 -16.38 -9.98 8.56
C PHE A 138 -17.83 -9.50 8.70
N GLN A 139 -18.42 -9.58 9.89
CA GLN A 139 -19.74 -9.08 10.24
C GLN A 139 -19.70 -7.68 10.87
N GLY A 140 -18.47 -7.12 11.06
CA GLY A 140 -18.27 -5.79 11.61
C GLY A 140 -18.21 -5.71 13.14
N LYS A 141 -18.18 -6.87 13.82
CA LYS A 141 -18.00 -6.92 15.27
C LYS A 141 -16.53 -6.61 15.59
N LEU A 142 -16.29 -5.63 16.47
CA LEU A 142 -14.98 -5.35 17.01
C LEU A 142 -14.50 -6.52 17.88
N LEU A 143 -13.41 -7.16 17.46
CA LEU A 143 -12.79 -8.28 18.18
C LEU A 143 -11.82 -7.79 19.25
N TRP A 144 -10.94 -6.84 18.87
CA TRP A 144 -10.02 -6.19 19.79
C TRP A 144 -9.61 -4.80 19.28
N ARG A 145 -9.14 -3.99 20.19
CA ARG A 145 -8.53 -2.68 19.96
C ARG A 145 -7.21 -2.59 20.71
N ARG A 146 -6.19 -1.98 20.08
CA ARG A 146 -4.92 -1.63 20.71
C ARG A 146 -4.68 -0.15 20.61
N ASP A 147 -4.51 0.48 21.75
CA ASP A 147 -3.96 1.82 21.88
C ASP A 147 -2.43 1.71 21.89
N LEU A 148 -1.77 2.38 20.97
CA LEU A 148 -0.32 2.45 20.87
C LEU A 148 0.22 3.80 21.37
N GLY A 149 -0.66 4.65 21.90
CA GLY A 149 -0.36 5.99 22.33
C GLY A 149 -0.37 7.01 21.20
N LYS A 150 0.06 8.24 21.50
CA LYS A 150 0.00 9.35 20.55
C LYS A 150 1.03 9.20 19.44
N GLN A 151 0.55 9.40 18.22
CA GLN A 151 1.36 9.55 17.03
C GLN A 151 1.17 10.98 16.53
N VAL A 152 2.21 11.79 16.61
CA VAL A 152 2.12 13.23 16.33
C VAL A 152 3.10 13.59 15.23
N HIS A 153 2.56 14.01 14.09
CA HIS A 153 3.35 14.57 12.99
C HIS A 153 2.45 15.49 12.14
N ILE A 154 2.99 16.64 11.69
CA ILE A 154 2.23 17.63 10.91
C ILE A 154 1.63 17.07 9.61
N TRP A 155 2.22 16.02 9.05
CA TRP A 155 1.74 15.34 7.83
C TRP A 155 0.91 14.10 8.11
N GLY A 156 0.59 13.82 9.38
CA GLY A 156 -0.27 12.72 9.79
C GLY A 156 0.35 11.34 9.57
N TYR A 157 -0.49 10.33 9.59
CA TYR A 157 -0.16 8.91 9.53
C TYR A 157 -0.62 8.29 8.19
N GLY A 158 0.07 7.23 7.70
CA GLY A 158 -0.29 6.62 6.43
C GLY A 158 0.15 5.17 6.22
N ALA A 159 1.07 4.63 7.06
CA ALA A 159 1.52 3.25 6.93
C ALA A 159 0.36 2.25 7.12
N ALA A 160 0.31 1.22 6.30
CA ALA A 160 -0.67 0.14 6.40
C ALA A 160 -0.13 -1.03 7.23
N PRO A 161 -0.98 -1.79 7.95
CA PRO A 161 -0.57 -3.03 8.58
C PRO A 161 -0.31 -4.13 7.54
N VAL A 162 0.58 -5.07 7.90
CA VAL A 162 0.97 -6.23 7.09
C VAL A 162 0.75 -7.50 7.91
N LEU A 163 0.24 -8.56 7.30
CA LEU A 163 0.03 -9.85 7.97
C LEU A 163 1.13 -10.84 7.60
N HIS A 164 1.64 -11.60 8.60
CA HIS A 164 2.57 -12.69 8.44
C HIS A 164 2.24 -13.81 9.43
N GLY A 165 1.63 -14.89 8.97
CA GLY A 165 1.13 -15.94 9.84
C GLY A 165 0.14 -15.39 10.87
N ASP A 166 0.42 -15.57 12.16
CA ASP A 166 -0.39 -15.02 13.26
C ASP A 166 0.01 -13.59 13.69
N LEU A 167 0.86 -12.92 12.93
CA LEU A 167 1.34 -11.57 13.22
C LEU A 167 0.66 -10.52 12.36
N CYS A 168 0.33 -9.40 13.00
CA CYS A 168 0.03 -8.12 12.36
C CYS A 168 1.17 -7.15 12.64
N ILE A 169 1.91 -6.76 11.62
CA ILE A 169 3.11 -5.94 11.72
C ILE A 169 2.80 -4.54 11.22
N LEU A 170 3.22 -3.52 11.95
CA LEU A 170 2.91 -2.13 11.65
C LEU A 170 4.12 -1.23 11.92
N ASN A 171 4.42 -0.35 10.97
CA ASN A 171 5.27 0.81 11.20
C ASN A 171 4.44 1.92 11.88
N PHE A 172 4.68 2.15 13.17
CA PHE A 172 4.07 3.23 13.93
C PHE A 172 4.99 4.46 13.89
N GLY A 173 4.86 5.20 12.82
CA GLY A 173 5.61 6.42 12.51
C GLY A 173 4.88 7.26 11.45
N PRO A 174 5.37 8.44 11.19
CA PRO A 174 6.46 9.18 11.82
C PRO A 174 6.05 9.85 13.14
N GLY A 175 7.01 10.43 13.84
CA GLY A 175 6.78 11.19 15.05
C GLY A 175 7.94 11.03 16.05
N GLU A 176 7.81 11.64 17.22
CA GLU A 176 8.80 11.50 18.31
C GLU A 176 8.92 10.06 18.80
N ARG A 177 7.80 9.32 18.73
CA ARG A 177 7.74 7.89 18.96
C ARG A 177 7.57 7.18 17.62
N SER A 178 8.64 6.58 17.12
CA SER A 178 8.65 5.75 15.93
C SER A 178 9.14 4.36 16.26
N PHE A 179 8.38 3.34 15.87
CA PHE A 179 8.73 1.94 16.10
C PHE A 179 8.03 1.02 15.10
N LEU A 180 8.61 -0.12 14.88
CA LEU A 180 7.98 -1.25 14.22
C LEU A 180 7.45 -2.20 15.29
N ILE A 181 6.20 -2.63 15.17
CA ILE A 181 5.57 -3.50 16.15
C ILE A 181 4.89 -4.69 15.47
N ALA A 182 5.01 -5.86 16.06
CA ALA A 182 4.19 -7.01 15.72
C ALA A 182 3.23 -7.33 16.84
N LEU A 183 1.97 -7.44 16.49
CA LEU A 183 0.89 -7.87 17.34
C LEU A 183 0.42 -9.26 16.95
N ASN A 184 -0.01 -10.06 17.90
CA ASN A 184 -0.78 -11.27 17.59
C ASN A 184 -2.11 -10.85 16.95
N LYS A 185 -2.40 -11.27 15.72
CA LYS A 185 -3.58 -10.84 14.96
C LYS A 185 -4.91 -11.22 15.61
N LYS A 186 -4.94 -12.27 16.43
CA LYS A 186 -6.17 -12.76 17.09
C LYS A 186 -6.48 -12.03 18.40
N THR A 187 -5.45 -11.56 19.11
CA THR A 187 -5.60 -11.00 20.46
C THR A 187 -5.21 -9.53 20.56
N GLY A 188 -4.46 -8.99 19.59
CA GLY A 188 -3.86 -7.66 19.66
C GLY A 188 -2.69 -7.56 20.65
N ALA A 189 -2.26 -8.66 21.27
CA ALA A 189 -1.11 -8.65 22.19
C ALA A 189 0.20 -8.39 21.46
N THR A 190 1.08 -7.59 22.06
CA THR A 190 2.41 -7.34 21.50
C THR A 190 3.25 -8.62 21.55
N VAL A 191 3.85 -8.98 20.40
CA VAL A 191 4.80 -10.09 20.27
C VAL A 191 6.22 -9.55 20.35
N TRP A 192 6.52 -8.52 19.55
CA TRP A 192 7.78 -7.79 19.60
C TRP A 192 7.60 -6.33 19.19
N GLN A 193 8.55 -5.50 19.58
CA GLN A 193 8.65 -4.10 19.18
C GLN A 193 10.13 -3.76 18.97
N VAL A 194 10.40 -2.97 17.92
CA VAL A 194 11.73 -2.42 17.63
C VAL A 194 11.58 -0.92 17.49
N ASP A 195 12.17 -0.19 18.41
CA ASP A 195 12.15 1.27 18.38
C ASP A 195 13.11 1.78 17.30
N GLU A 196 12.65 2.76 16.53
CA GLU A 196 13.49 3.48 15.60
C GLU A 196 14.04 4.73 16.30
N PRO A 197 15.36 4.95 16.27
CA PRO A 197 15.93 6.14 16.91
C PRO A 197 15.44 7.42 16.23
N GLY A 198 14.77 8.26 17.00
CA GLY A 198 14.62 9.69 16.80
C GLY A 198 13.86 10.14 15.56
N GLY A 199 12.56 10.38 15.72
CA GLY A 199 11.80 11.24 14.83
C GLY A 199 11.40 12.53 15.52
N HIS A 200 11.47 13.66 14.83
CA HIS A 200 10.83 14.90 15.27
C HIS A 200 9.38 14.91 14.81
N SER A 201 8.49 15.42 15.63
CA SER A 201 7.05 15.52 15.32
C SER A 201 6.72 16.42 14.12
N GLY A 202 7.73 17.10 13.58
CA GLY A 202 7.54 18.14 12.55
C GLY A 202 6.84 19.39 13.08
N GLN A 203 6.61 19.49 14.39
CA GLN A 203 6.24 20.73 15.04
C GLN A 203 7.51 21.58 15.18
N THR A 204 7.79 22.36 14.15
CA THR A 204 8.94 23.24 14.15
C THR A 204 8.63 24.50 14.97
N LYS A 205 9.58 24.88 15.81
CA LYS A 205 9.66 26.27 16.31
C LYS A 205 10.15 27.16 15.16
N PRO A 206 9.78 28.44 15.12
CA PRO A 206 10.36 29.36 14.16
C PRO A 206 11.90 29.30 14.22
N GLY A 207 12.56 28.98 13.10
CA GLY A 207 14.01 28.83 13.00
C GLY A 207 14.55 27.41 12.93
N ASP A 208 13.69 26.37 13.06
CA ASP A 208 14.11 24.98 12.88
C ASP A 208 14.47 24.70 11.41
N SER A 209 15.62 24.06 11.18
CA SER A 209 16.03 23.62 9.85
C SER A 209 15.26 22.37 9.42
N GLY A 210 15.04 22.17 8.12
CA GLY A 210 14.39 20.97 7.57
C GLY A 210 15.10 19.65 7.90
N ASP A 211 16.33 19.69 8.37
CA ASP A 211 17.12 18.51 8.80
C ASP A 211 16.58 17.85 10.09
N GLN A 212 15.70 18.53 10.80
CA GLN A 212 15.02 18.00 11.99
C GLN A 212 13.76 17.18 11.64
N TRP A 213 13.29 17.25 10.40
CA TRP A 213 12.17 16.47 9.93
C TRP A 213 12.63 15.07 9.58
N ILE A 214 12.36 14.14 10.47
CA ILE A 214 12.73 12.73 10.33
C ILE A 214 11.48 11.89 10.44
N GLY A 215 11.29 10.94 9.53
CA GLY A 215 10.16 10.03 9.64
C GLY A 215 9.99 9.10 8.46
N SER A 216 9.33 8.00 8.73
CA SER A 216 8.94 7.00 7.73
C SER A 216 7.44 6.76 7.75
N TRP A 217 6.81 6.91 6.58
CA TRP A 217 5.43 6.49 6.28
C TRP A 217 5.40 5.16 5.54
N SER A 218 6.57 4.55 5.37
CA SER A 218 6.75 3.31 4.63
C SER A 218 5.97 2.16 5.28
N THR A 219 5.18 1.46 4.48
CA THR A 219 4.64 0.16 4.86
C THR A 219 5.72 -0.90 4.66
N PRO A 220 5.96 -1.79 5.64
CA PRO A 220 6.94 -2.86 5.49
C PRO A 220 6.57 -3.81 4.35
N LEU A 221 7.56 -4.46 3.76
CA LEU A 221 7.39 -5.48 2.73
C LEU A 221 7.94 -6.82 3.20
N LEU A 222 7.12 -7.87 3.13
CA LEU A 222 7.58 -9.24 3.33
C LEU A 222 8.14 -9.79 2.04
N ILE A 223 9.33 -10.37 2.10
CA ILE A 223 9.97 -11.04 0.98
C ILE A 223 10.45 -12.43 1.38
N GLN A 224 10.61 -13.30 0.41
CA GLN A 224 11.29 -14.59 0.55
C GLN A 224 12.64 -14.54 -0.15
N THR A 225 13.71 -14.82 0.57
CA THR A 225 15.07 -14.85 0.02
C THR A 225 15.93 -15.86 0.81
N GLY A 226 16.81 -16.58 0.11
CA GLY A 226 17.69 -17.55 0.78
C GLY A 226 16.97 -18.65 1.60
N GLY A 227 15.71 -18.95 1.25
CA GLY A 227 14.92 -19.98 1.95
C GLY A 227 14.28 -19.52 3.28
N HIS A 228 14.29 -18.23 3.59
CA HIS A 228 13.65 -17.66 4.78
C HIS A 228 12.91 -16.35 4.43
N ASP A 229 12.01 -15.94 5.32
CA ASP A 229 11.27 -14.70 5.20
C ASP A 229 12.06 -13.54 5.81
N GLU A 230 12.07 -12.41 5.12
CA GLU A 230 12.61 -11.14 5.60
C GLU A 230 11.53 -10.06 5.56
N LEU A 231 11.47 -9.22 6.59
CA LEU A 231 10.65 -8.03 6.66
C LEU A 231 11.50 -6.82 6.30
N ILE A 232 11.24 -6.24 5.13
CA ILE A 232 11.99 -5.09 4.64
C ILE A 232 11.30 -3.80 5.06
N GLN A 233 12.03 -2.95 5.77
CA GLN A 233 11.55 -1.65 6.21
C GLN A 233 12.45 -0.53 5.70
N SER A 234 11.85 0.45 5.03
CA SER A 234 12.53 1.71 4.69
C SER A 234 12.40 2.68 5.85
N TRP A 235 13.50 2.92 6.54
CA TRP A 235 13.60 3.87 7.64
C TRP A 235 14.35 5.15 7.23
N PRO A 236 14.28 6.22 8.01
CA PRO A 236 15.15 7.37 7.79
C PRO A 236 16.62 6.95 7.65
N ARG A 237 17.24 7.41 6.55
CA ARG A 237 18.66 7.21 6.23
C ARG A 237 19.08 5.79 5.85
N ARG A 238 18.20 4.77 5.94
CA ARG A 238 18.55 3.37 5.65
C ARG A 238 17.34 2.53 5.24
N VAL A 239 17.60 1.43 4.58
CA VAL A 239 16.69 0.29 4.48
C VAL A 239 17.26 -0.85 5.31
N ALA A 240 16.40 -1.62 5.98
CA ALA A 240 16.81 -2.75 6.79
C ALA A 240 15.91 -3.97 6.54
N ALA A 241 16.48 -5.15 6.73
CA ALA A 241 15.75 -6.40 6.82
C ALA A 241 15.71 -6.87 8.26
N LEU A 242 14.55 -7.33 8.69
CA LEU A 242 14.33 -7.90 10.00
C LEU A 242 13.74 -9.30 9.88
N ASP A 243 14.00 -10.15 10.85
CA ASP A 243 13.26 -11.39 11.03
C ASP A 243 11.80 -11.05 11.42
N PRO A 244 10.80 -11.40 10.60
CA PRO A 244 9.42 -11.03 10.87
C PRO A 244 8.85 -11.65 12.15
N LYS A 245 9.42 -12.75 12.66
CA LYS A 245 8.94 -13.44 13.86
C LYS A 245 9.46 -12.80 15.15
N THR A 246 10.64 -12.19 15.11
CA THR A 246 11.34 -11.71 16.31
C THR A 246 11.61 -10.20 16.31
N GLY A 247 11.52 -9.54 15.14
CA GLY A 247 11.92 -8.15 14.96
C GLY A 247 13.45 -7.94 14.94
N LYS A 248 14.26 -9.00 15.05
CA LYS A 248 15.72 -8.88 15.02
C LYS A 248 16.19 -8.38 13.65
N GLU A 249 17.01 -7.33 13.64
CA GLU A 249 17.64 -6.85 12.41
C GLU A 249 18.64 -7.89 11.89
N LEU A 250 18.50 -8.25 10.63
CA LEU A 250 19.34 -9.18 9.91
C LEU A 250 20.48 -8.45 9.19
N TRP A 251 20.11 -7.41 8.47
CA TRP A 251 21.04 -6.54 7.76
C TRP A 251 20.48 -5.14 7.56
N THR A 252 21.38 -4.18 7.28
CA THR A 252 21.03 -2.79 6.95
C THR A 252 21.86 -2.28 5.78
N CYS A 253 21.27 -1.38 4.96
CA CYS A 253 21.95 -0.65 3.90
C CYS A 253 21.64 0.84 4.01
N ARG A 254 22.65 1.69 4.12
CA ARG A 254 22.52 3.14 4.28
C ARG A 254 22.39 3.84 2.94
N GLY A 255 21.81 5.05 2.95
CA GLY A 255 21.77 5.94 1.78
C GLY A 255 20.41 6.56 1.49
N LEU A 256 19.39 6.38 2.34
CA LEU A 256 18.14 7.13 2.23
C LEU A 256 18.25 8.49 2.92
N ASN A 257 17.36 9.42 2.53
CA ASN A 257 17.20 10.70 3.21
C ASN A 257 16.40 10.57 4.52
N PRO A 258 16.31 11.61 5.35
CA PRO A 258 15.57 11.58 6.60
C PRO A 258 14.08 11.34 6.47
N LEU A 259 13.47 11.68 5.32
CA LEU A 259 12.03 11.53 5.07
C LEU A 259 11.78 10.42 4.05
N VAL A 260 11.05 9.39 4.45
CA VAL A 260 10.76 8.23 3.61
C VAL A 260 9.24 8.04 3.51
N TYR A 261 8.70 8.19 2.30
CA TYR A 261 7.27 8.05 2.05
C TYR A 261 6.94 6.74 1.35
N THR A 262 7.81 6.31 0.42
CA THR A 262 7.55 5.09 -0.36
C THR A 262 7.85 3.84 0.43
N SER A 263 7.13 2.77 0.12
CA SER A 263 7.44 1.43 0.61
C SER A 263 8.51 0.78 -0.26
N PRO A 264 9.32 -0.14 0.29
CA PRO A 264 10.31 -0.88 -0.48
C PRO A 264 9.65 -1.68 -1.60
N LEU A 265 10.39 -1.88 -2.68
CA LEU A 265 10.03 -2.75 -3.79
C LEU A 265 10.97 -3.95 -3.79
N PHE A 266 10.50 -5.09 -4.25
CA PHE A 266 11.32 -6.30 -4.39
C PHE A 266 10.93 -7.09 -5.63
N ALA A 267 11.90 -7.44 -6.44
CA ALA A 267 11.83 -8.46 -7.48
C ALA A 267 13.25 -8.88 -7.87
N GLU A 268 13.40 -10.06 -8.44
CA GLU A 268 14.65 -10.55 -9.05
C GLU A 268 15.85 -10.51 -8.07
N GLY A 269 15.60 -10.70 -6.76
CA GLY A 269 16.62 -10.66 -5.72
C GLY A 269 17.14 -9.25 -5.39
N VAL A 270 16.48 -8.19 -5.88
CA VAL A 270 16.86 -6.80 -5.65
C VAL A 270 15.75 -6.06 -4.91
N ILE A 271 16.14 -5.39 -3.83
CA ILE A 271 15.31 -4.46 -3.08
C ILE A 271 15.61 -3.05 -3.57
N VAL A 272 14.56 -2.28 -3.85
CA VAL A 272 14.68 -0.85 -4.18
C VAL A 272 13.99 -0.04 -3.08
N ALA A 273 14.71 0.91 -2.50
CA ALA A 273 14.19 1.83 -1.51
C ALA A 273 14.38 3.27 -2.01
N MET A 274 13.34 4.08 -1.87
CA MET A 274 13.36 5.46 -2.35
C MET A 274 12.89 6.40 -1.25
N GLY A 275 13.60 7.49 -1.06
CA GLY A 275 13.19 8.55 -0.16
C GLY A 275 12.04 9.38 -0.73
N GLY A 276 11.44 10.19 0.11
CA GLY A 276 10.27 11.01 -0.24
C GLY A 276 10.65 12.33 -0.90
N TYR A 277 10.63 13.40 -0.12
CA TYR A 277 10.80 14.76 -0.61
C TYR A 277 12.23 15.03 -1.10
N ASN A 278 12.43 15.16 -2.43
CA ASN A 278 13.75 15.25 -3.07
C ASN A 278 14.74 14.20 -2.55
N GLY A 279 14.23 13.00 -2.31
CA GLY A 279 14.95 11.98 -1.59
C GLY A 279 15.90 11.16 -2.44
N ASP A 280 16.80 10.47 -1.74
CA ASP A 280 17.72 9.53 -2.32
C ASP A 280 16.99 8.24 -2.74
N ALA A 281 17.53 7.53 -3.72
CA ALA A 281 17.05 6.22 -4.13
C ALA A 281 18.24 5.25 -4.21
N LEU A 282 18.03 4.01 -3.76
CA LEU A 282 19.05 2.97 -3.80
C LEU A 282 18.47 1.61 -4.20
N ALA A 283 19.32 0.77 -4.74
CA ALA A 283 19.05 -0.65 -4.87
C ALA A 283 20.10 -1.46 -4.12
N VAL A 284 19.64 -2.53 -3.48
CA VAL A 284 20.48 -3.46 -2.72
C VAL A 284 20.08 -4.90 -3.02
N LYS A 285 21.03 -5.80 -3.16
CA LYS A 285 20.75 -7.24 -3.25
C LYS A 285 20.15 -7.73 -1.94
N SER A 286 19.15 -8.58 -2.01
CA SER A 286 18.54 -9.21 -0.84
C SER A 286 19.54 -10.16 -0.13
N GLY A 287 19.32 -10.40 1.15
CA GLY A 287 20.18 -11.24 1.98
C GLY A 287 21.40 -10.50 2.53
N GLY A 288 22.30 -11.25 3.13
CA GLY A 288 23.49 -10.72 3.81
C GLY A 288 23.32 -10.66 5.32
N SER A 289 24.26 -10.00 6.01
CA SER A 289 24.24 -9.84 7.47
C SER A 289 24.97 -8.58 7.89
N GLY A 290 24.46 -7.87 8.90
CA GLY A 290 25.02 -6.64 9.41
C GLY A 290 24.94 -5.46 8.42
N ASP A 291 25.93 -4.59 8.37
CA ASP A 291 25.94 -3.45 7.44
C ASP A 291 26.42 -3.90 6.04
N VAL A 292 25.46 -4.05 5.13
CA VAL A 292 25.72 -4.49 3.74
C VAL A 292 25.90 -3.34 2.76
N THR A 293 26.05 -2.12 3.24
CA THR A 293 26.16 -0.90 2.39
C THR A 293 27.29 -1.01 1.37
N GLY A 294 28.44 -1.52 1.76
CA GLY A 294 29.61 -1.66 0.89
C GLY A 294 29.61 -2.91 0.00
N SER A 295 28.86 -3.95 0.37
CA SER A 295 28.93 -5.27 -0.29
C SER A 295 27.72 -5.57 -1.21
N HIS A 296 26.52 -5.11 -0.85
CA HIS A 296 25.29 -5.48 -1.55
C HIS A 296 24.60 -4.32 -2.27
N ARG A 297 24.91 -3.05 -1.91
CA ARG A 297 24.33 -1.90 -2.60
C ARG A 297 24.79 -1.86 -4.05
N LEU A 298 23.84 -1.95 -4.99
CA LEU A 298 24.10 -1.91 -6.42
C LEU A 298 24.34 -0.47 -6.89
N TRP A 299 23.49 0.43 -6.45
CA TRP A 299 23.59 1.85 -6.78
C TRP A 299 22.94 2.73 -5.70
N LEU A 300 23.35 4.00 -5.69
CA LEU A 300 22.76 5.09 -4.93
C LEU A 300 22.60 6.30 -5.85
N LYS A 301 21.40 6.86 -5.92
CA LYS A 301 21.09 8.09 -6.63
C LYS A 301 20.67 9.15 -5.62
N PRO A 302 21.53 10.12 -5.29
CA PRO A 302 21.19 11.16 -4.32
C PRO A 302 20.27 12.22 -4.93
N LYS A 303 19.46 12.86 -4.09
CA LYS A 303 18.64 14.03 -4.43
C LYS A 303 17.82 13.83 -5.71
N THR A 304 17.11 12.74 -5.78
CA THR A 304 16.24 12.43 -6.90
C THR A 304 14.92 13.23 -6.82
N LYS A 305 13.86 12.74 -7.41
CA LYS A 305 12.56 13.41 -7.45
C LYS A 305 11.76 13.22 -6.17
N GLN A 306 10.70 14.00 -6.03
CA GLN A 306 9.73 13.82 -4.98
C GLN A 306 8.87 12.58 -5.28
N ARG A 307 8.92 11.59 -4.39
CA ARG A 307 8.18 10.34 -4.48
C ARG A 307 7.31 10.16 -3.25
N ILE A 308 6.02 9.94 -3.46
CA ILE A 308 5.05 9.68 -2.40
C ILE A 308 4.44 8.30 -2.64
N GLY A 309 3.88 8.05 -3.81
CA GLY A 309 3.46 6.72 -4.24
C GLY A 309 4.65 5.80 -4.51
N SER A 310 4.44 4.50 -4.32
CA SER A 310 5.44 3.47 -4.58
C SER A 310 5.32 2.96 -6.01
N GLY A 311 6.45 2.60 -6.62
CA GLY A 311 6.53 2.01 -7.94
C GLY A 311 6.25 0.50 -7.94
N VAL A 312 6.54 -0.12 -9.08
CA VAL A 312 6.57 -1.58 -9.26
C VAL A 312 7.84 -1.98 -10.00
N ILE A 313 8.26 -3.23 -9.85
CA ILE A 313 9.38 -3.82 -10.61
C ILE A 313 8.81 -4.89 -11.54
N SER A 314 9.25 -4.87 -12.80
CA SER A 314 8.93 -5.89 -13.79
C SER A 314 10.04 -6.00 -14.83
N GLU A 315 10.46 -7.22 -15.14
CA GLU A 315 11.40 -7.53 -16.23
C GLU A 315 12.65 -6.64 -16.21
N GLY A 316 13.32 -6.56 -15.06
CA GLY A 316 14.54 -5.77 -14.88
C GLY A 316 14.35 -4.26 -14.84
N HIS A 317 13.11 -3.76 -14.72
CA HIS A 317 12.81 -2.33 -14.74
C HIS A 317 11.94 -1.92 -13.56
N ILE A 318 12.19 -0.71 -13.05
CA ILE A 318 11.39 -0.04 -12.04
C ILE A 318 10.50 0.98 -12.76
N TYR A 319 9.20 0.95 -12.48
CA TYR A 319 8.24 1.94 -12.97
C TYR A 319 7.67 2.70 -11.78
N ILE A 320 7.68 4.02 -11.85
CA ILE A 320 7.16 4.89 -10.77
C ILE A 320 6.57 6.17 -11.34
N LEU A 321 5.55 6.70 -10.68
CA LEU A 321 5.01 8.04 -10.95
C LEU A 321 5.45 8.98 -9.82
N ASN A 322 6.27 9.95 -10.16
CA ASN A 322 6.75 10.96 -9.24
C ASN A 322 5.74 12.11 -9.11
N ASP A 323 5.77 12.82 -8.00
CA ASP A 323 5.13 14.12 -7.87
C ASP A 323 6.08 15.18 -8.50
N PRO A 324 5.65 16.02 -9.46
CA PRO A 324 4.27 16.38 -9.85
C PRO A 324 3.75 15.70 -11.15
N GLY A 325 3.72 14.39 -11.23
CA GLY A 325 3.09 13.68 -12.35
C GLY A 325 4.03 13.30 -13.49
N VAL A 326 5.28 12.97 -13.16
CA VAL A 326 6.28 12.47 -14.11
C VAL A 326 6.50 10.98 -13.88
N ALA A 327 6.14 10.17 -14.86
CA ALA A 327 6.41 8.74 -14.84
C ALA A 327 7.83 8.44 -15.31
N GLU A 328 8.45 7.44 -14.72
CA GLU A 328 9.81 6.98 -15.06
C GLU A 328 9.84 5.49 -15.26
N CYS A 329 10.71 5.05 -16.18
CA CYS A 329 11.24 3.70 -16.27
C CYS A 329 12.74 3.75 -15.94
N ILE A 330 13.14 2.96 -14.95
CA ILE A 330 14.51 2.95 -14.45
C ILE A 330 15.03 1.51 -14.55
N GLU A 331 16.23 1.32 -15.08
CA GLU A 331 16.88 0.02 -15.12
C GLU A 331 17.22 -0.46 -13.70
N LEU A 332 16.77 -1.65 -13.32
CA LEU A 332 16.81 -2.17 -11.96
C LEU A 332 18.23 -2.26 -11.39
N THR A 333 19.18 -2.73 -12.19
CA THR A 333 20.54 -3.06 -11.74
C THR A 333 21.50 -1.88 -11.72
N THR A 334 21.22 -0.80 -12.46
CA THR A 334 22.11 0.37 -12.61
C THR A 334 21.51 1.67 -12.12
N GLY A 335 20.18 1.72 -11.96
CA GLY A 335 19.45 2.95 -11.65
C GLY A 335 19.44 3.97 -12.80
N LYS A 336 19.76 3.53 -14.05
CA LYS A 336 19.69 4.40 -15.24
C LYS A 336 18.24 4.64 -15.62
N VAL A 337 17.86 5.92 -15.76
CA VAL A 337 16.55 6.30 -16.32
C VAL A 337 16.55 6.04 -17.82
N LEU A 338 15.61 5.20 -18.28
CA LEU A 338 15.44 4.85 -19.70
C LEU A 338 14.49 5.82 -20.39
N TRP A 339 13.41 6.19 -19.73
CA TRP A 339 12.50 7.24 -20.16
C TRP A 339 11.86 7.97 -18.96
N GLU A 340 11.42 9.18 -19.23
CA GLU A 340 10.76 10.09 -18.31
C GLU A 340 9.68 10.84 -19.06
N GLU A 341 8.42 10.67 -18.65
CA GLU A 341 7.27 11.25 -19.35
C GLU A 341 6.26 11.85 -18.40
N ARG A 342 5.79 13.03 -18.73
CA ARG A 342 4.74 13.70 -17.97
C ARG A 342 3.38 13.11 -18.33
N LEU A 343 2.69 12.57 -17.32
CA LEU A 343 1.31 12.11 -17.47
C LEU A 343 0.37 13.27 -17.13
N ALA A 344 -0.42 13.70 -18.12
CA ALA A 344 -1.40 14.75 -17.97
C ALA A 344 -2.78 14.27 -18.46
N GLY A 345 -3.79 14.53 -17.66
CA GLY A 345 -5.19 14.24 -17.97
C GLY A 345 -6.06 15.49 -17.87
N PRO A 346 -7.36 15.38 -18.10
CA PRO A 346 -8.29 16.51 -18.05
C PRO A 346 -8.60 17.02 -16.63
N GLY A 347 -8.24 16.24 -15.61
CA GLY A 347 -8.46 16.61 -14.22
C GLY A 347 -7.64 17.83 -13.77
N PRO A 348 -8.03 18.48 -12.66
CA PRO A 348 -7.45 19.77 -12.26
C PRO A 348 -6.01 19.68 -11.71
N LYS A 349 -5.48 18.47 -11.44
CA LYS A 349 -4.17 18.27 -10.84
C LYS A 349 -3.46 17.06 -11.43
N ASN A 350 -2.22 17.24 -11.88
CA ASN A 350 -1.41 16.16 -12.43
C ASN A 350 -0.47 15.51 -11.39
N SER A 351 -0.28 16.09 -10.21
CA SER A 351 0.46 15.47 -9.10
C SER A 351 -0.11 14.10 -8.74
N SER A 352 0.71 13.20 -8.24
CA SER A 352 0.24 11.87 -7.84
C SER A 352 0.86 11.41 -6.51
N TRP A 353 -0.01 10.84 -5.68
CA TRP A 353 0.37 10.17 -4.43
C TRP A 353 0.03 8.68 -4.46
N SER A 354 -0.62 8.26 -5.51
CA SER A 354 -1.00 6.88 -5.76
C SER A 354 0.22 6.02 -6.08
N SER A 355 0.21 4.80 -5.57
CA SER A 355 1.16 3.77 -5.97
C SER A 355 0.70 3.08 -7.25
N MET A 356 1.67 2.67 -8.08
CA MET A 356 1.38 1.93 -9.29
C MET A 356 0.92 0.51 -9.00
N VAL A 357 0.06 0.00 -9.87
CA VAL A 357 -0.32 -1.42 -9.94
C VAL A 357 0.05 -1.95 -11.30
N LEU A 358 0.70 -3.11 -11.33
CA LEU A 358 1.07 -3.83 -12.54
C LEU A 358 0.15 -5.04 -12.73
N ALA A 359 -0.44 -5.18 -13.91
CA ALA A 359 -1.18 -6.36 -14.33
C ALA A 359 -1.08 -6.56 -15.84
N GLU A 360 -0.87 -7.78 -16.31
CA GLU A 360 -0.76 -8.12 -17.75
C GLU A 360 0.19 -7.19 -18.54
N GLY A 361 1.35 -6.83 -17.98
CA GLY A 361 2.29 -5.91 -18.64
C GLY A 361 1.79 -4.47 -18.77
N LYS A 362 0.76 -4.08 -18.01
CA LYS A 362 0.16 -2.74 -17.98
C LYS A 362 0.29 -2.15 -16.59
N LEU A 363 0.65 -0.89 -16.53
CA LEU A 363 0.77 -0.08 -15.32
C LEU A 363 -0.49 0.76 -15.17
N TYR A 364 -1.14 0.67 -14.01
CA TYR A 364 -2.31 1.48 -13.66
C TYR A 364 -1.92 2.43 -12.53
N VAL A 365 -2.17 3.72 -12.70
CA VAL A 365 -1.88 4.73 -11.68
C VAL A 365 -2.84 5.91 -11.81
N ILE A 366 -3.32 6.44 -10.70
CA ILE A 366 -4.23 7.60 -10.68
C ILE A 366 -3.50 8.85 -10.19
N ASN A 367 -3.79 10.00 -10.79
CA ASN A 367 -3.31 11.30 -10.32
C ASN A 367 -4.30 11.93 -9.31
N GLN A 368 -3.89 13.07 -8.72
CA GLN A 368 -4.75 13.82 -7.80
C GLN A 368 -5.99 14.42 -8.46
N GLY A 369 -5.97 14.60 -9.78
CA GLY A 369 -7.11 15.06 -10.56
C GLY A 369 -8.19 14.00 -10.77
N GLY A 370 -7.91 12.73 -10.42
CA GLY A 370 -8.83 11.61 -10.64
C GLY A 370 -8.71 10.97 -12.02
N ASP A 371 -7.61 11.26 -12.74
CA ASP A 371 -7.32 10.64 -14.03
C ASP A 371 -6.48 9.38 -13.79
N THR A 372 -6.97 8.23 -14.21
CA THR A 372 -6.19 6.99 -14.20
C THR A 372 -5.50 6.80 -15.54
N PHE A 373 -4.19 6.68 -15.49
CA PHE A 373 -3.35 6.36 -16.65
C PHE A 373 -3.13 4.86 -16.74
N VAL A 374 -3.19 4.33 -17.95
CA VAL A 374 -2.77 2.98 -18.28
C VAL A 374 -1.58 3.09 -19.20
N VAL A 375 -0.41 2.64 -18.74
CA VAL A 375 0.86 2.72 -19.45
C VAL A 375 1.37 1.30 -19.66
N LYS A 376 1.99 1.01 -20.78
CA LYS A 376 2.64 -0.27 -21.02
C LYS A 376 3.90 -0.40 -20.15
N ALA A 377 4.05 -1.51 -19.44
CA ALA A 377 5.27 -1.83 -18.72
C ALA A 377 6.36 -2.25 -19.74
N SER A 378 7.14 -1.30 -20.20
CA SER A 378 8.12 -1.49 -21.28
C SER A 378 9.26 -0.47 -21.16
N PRO A 379 10.51 -0.81 -21.58
CA PRO A 379 11.60 0.14 -21.65
C PRO A 379 11.41 1.25 -22.72
N LYS A 380 10.34 1.16 -23.52
CA LYS A 380 9.88 2.23 -24.40
C LYS A 380 8.51 2.71 -23.94
N PHE A 381 8.36 4.01 -23.73
CA PHE A 381 7.11 4.60 -23.28
C PHE A 381 5.95 4.40 -24.27
N GLU A 382 4.81 3.95 -23.78
CA GLU A 382 3.56 3.83 -24.53
C GLU A 382 2.36 4.07 -23.60
N LEU A 383 1.63 5.17 -23.81
CA LEU A 383 0.41 5.50 -23.08
C LEU A 383 -0.79 4.80 -23.75
N LEU A 384 -1.40 3.84 -23.05
CA LEU A 384 -2.53 3.04 -23.55
C LEU A 384 -3.89 3.68 -23.26
N GLY A 385 -4.00 4.44 -22.17
CA GLY A 385 -5.25 5.02 -21.75
C GLY A 385 -5.13 6.17 -20.76
N VAL A 386 -6.11 7.08 -20.85
CA VAL A 386 -6.39 8.10 -19.83
C VAL A 386 -7.87 8.01 -19.51
N ASN A 387 -8.20 7.81 -18.23
CA ASN A 387 -9.55 7.49 -17.78
C ASN A 387 -9.95 8.42 -16.63
N PRO A 388 -10.60 9.55 -16.90
CA PRO A 388 -11.03 10.49 -15.87
C PRO A 388 -12.26 9.98 -15.13
N LEU A 389 -12.31 10.18 -13.81
CA LEU A 389 -13.50 9.99 -12.98
C LEU A 389 -14.15 11.32 -12.57
N GLY A 390 -13.49 12.46 -12.79
CA GLY A 390 -14.00 13.79 -12.43
C GLY A 390 -13.99 14.09 -10.93
N GLU A 391 -13.33 13.27 -10.14
CA GLU A 391 -13.21 13.39 -8.68
C GLU A 391 -11.76 13.23 -8.24
N THR A 392 -11.29 14.10 -7.37
CA THR A 392 -9.90 14.04 -6.86
C THR A 392 -9.63 12.77 -6.08
N SER A 393 -8.37 12.29 -6.15
CA SER A 393 -7.92 11.10 -5.43
C SER A 393 -6.45 11.21 -5.00
N ASN A 394 -6.12 10.61 -3.85
CA ASN A 394 -4.75 10.29 -3.42
C ASN A 394 -4.58 8.80 -3.11
N SER A 395 -5.60 8.00 -3.39
CA SER A 395 -5.61 6.56 -3.14
C SER A 395 -4.94 5.79 -4.27
N SER A 396 -4.42 4.61 -3.96
CA SER A 396 -4.02 3.65 -4.99
C SER A 396 -5.22 2.79 -5.43
N LEU A 397 -5.07 2.09 -6.55
CA LEU A 397 -6.10 1.18 -7.05
C LEU A 397 -5.97 -0.19 -6.39
N ALA A 398 -7.09 -0.92 -6.35
CA ALA A 398 -7.12 -2.36 -6.08
C ALA A 398 -7.62 -3.11 -7.32
N VAL A 399 -7.16 -4.32 -7.48
CA VAL A 399 -7.47 -5.18 -8.63
C VAL A 399 -8.01 -6.51 -8.12
N SER A 400 -9.15 -6.95 -8.62
CA SER A 400 -9.73 -8.21 -8.19
C SER A 400 -10.69 -8.72 -9.27
N ASP A 401 -10.45 -9.93 -9.79
CA ASP A 401 -11.34 -10.67 -10.69
C ASP A 401 -11.80 -9.85 -11.90
N GLY A 402 -10.82 -9.25 -12.61
CA GLY A 402 -11.07 -8.42 -13.79
C GLY A 402 -11.64 -7.04 -13.53
N GLU A 403 -11.78 -6.64 -12.28
CA GLU A 403 -12.32 -5.34 -11.85
C GLU A 403 -11.25 -4.46 -11.22
N LEU A 404 -11.44 -3.13 -11.34
CA LEU A 404 -10.67 -2.12 -10.63
C LEU A 404 -11.55 -1.47 -9.57
N PHE A 405 -11.03 -1.37 -8.36
CA PHE A 405 -11.66 -0.63 -7.28
C PHE A 405 -10.87 0.64 -7.04
N ILE A 406 -11.52 1.78 -7.27
CA ILE A 406 -10.90 3.10 -7.25
C ILE A 406 -11.59 3.96 -6.21
N ARG A 407 -10.84 4.38 -5.18
CA ARG A 407 -11.32 5.35 -4.21
C ARG A 407 -10.96 6.76 -4.65
N THR A 408 -11.94 7.62 -4.72
CA THR A 408 -11.77 9.06 -4.81
C THR A 408 -12.07 9.70 -3.45
N HIS A 409 -11.97 11.03 -3.37
CA HIS A 409 -12.36 11.74 -2.14
C HIS A 409 -13.88 11.75 -1.89
N LYS A 410 -14.70 11.43 -2.91
CA LYS A 410 -16.16 11.47 -2.83
C LYS A 410 -16.81 10.10 -2.92
N SER A 411 -16.18 9.16 -3.63
CA SER A 411 -16.81 7.90 -3.97
C SER A 411 -15.84 6.73 -3.98
N LEU A 412 -16.38 5.53 -3.82
CA LEU A 412 -15.71 4.27 -4.17
C LEU A 412 -16.34 3.77 -5.47
N TRP A 413 -15.51 3.51 -6.46
CA TRP A 413 -15.89 3.07 -7.80
C TRP A 413 -15.48 1.63 -8.04
N CYS A 414 -16.36 0.83 -8.61
CA CYS A 414 -16.04 -0.46 -9.20
C CYS A 414 -16.11 -0.31 -10.72
N VAL A 415 -14.98 -0.52 -11.38
CA VAL A 415 -14.81 -0.42 -12.83
C VAL A 415 -14.61 -1.81 -13.39
N GLY A 416 -15.40 -2.20 -14.35
CA GLY A 416 -15.35 -3.50 -14.99
C GLY A 416 -16.46 -3.67 -16.00
N VAL A 417 -16.44 -4.78 -16.73
CA VAL A 417 -17.53 -5.09 -17.66
C VAL A 417 -18.75 -5.48 -16.82
N PRO A 418 -19.91 -4.82 -17.01
CA PRO A 418 -21.15 -5.23 -16.35
C PRO A 418 -21.44 -6.70 -16.65
N PRO A 419 -21.97 -7.47 -15.70
CA PRO A 419 -22.45 -8.81 -16.00
C PRO A 419 -23.51 -8.75 -17.09
N LYS A 420 -23.41 -9.69 -18.03
CA LYS A 420 -24.40 -9.81 -19.12
C LYS A 420 -25.76 -10.22 -18.59
#